data_ba8376cee399ef4e00019fb3b0545c98
#
_entry.id   ba8376cee399ef4e00019fb3b0545c98
#
_cell.length_a   1.000
_cell.length_b   1.000
_cell.length_c   1.000
_cell.angle_alpha   90.00
_cell.angle_beta   90.00
_cell.angle_gamma   90.00
#
_symmetry.space_group_name_H-M   'P 1'
#
loop_
_entity.id
_entity.type
_entity.pdbx_description
1 polymer ?
#
loop_
_entity_poly.entity_id
_entity_poly.type
_entity_poly.pdbx_seq_one_letter_code
_entity_poly.pdbx_strand_id
1 'polypeptide(L)'
;MEKTIAIITARGGSKRIPKKNIKEFCGKPIIAYAIQVAIEANIFDEVMVSTDSEEIAKVAKEFGASVPFLRSAKNSDDYATTEDVIMEVVNQYKELGKEYAYVCCLYPTTPFITSAILKEATEIMDKEKPAVVIPVVQFSYPPQRCFIIDEAGYAKFKYPEYVQTRSQDLEKQYHDAGQFYIYNVEKLFAHNGICLLYTSPSPRDYAAS
;
A
#
# COMPACT_ATOMS: atom_id res chain seq x y z
N MET A 1 -9.58 -20.48 -1.14
CA MET A 1 -9.13 -19.11 -0.94
C MET A 1 -10.31 -18.20 -1.24
N GLU A 2 -10.55 -17.21 -0.40
CA GLU A 2 -11.60 -16.21 -0.61
C GLU A 2 -11.26 -15.33 -1.82
N LYS A 3 -12.29 -14.82 -2.54
CA LYS A 3 -12.07 -13.95 -3.70
C LYS A 3 -11.30 -12.70 -3.31
N THR A 4 -10.22 -12.45 -4.02
CA THR A 4 -9.29 -11.34 -3.77
C THR A 4 -9.05 -10.52 -5.02
N ILE A 5 -9.10 -9.19 -4.91
CA ILE A 5 -8.79 -8.27 -6.00
C ILE A 5 -7.52 -7.48 -5.68
N ALA A 6 -6.66 -7.28 -6.70
CA ALA A 6 -5.59 -6.30 -6.63
C ALA A 6 -6.06 -4.96 -7.22
N ILE A 7 -5.95 -3.88 -6.45
CA ILE A 7 -6.30 -2.51 -6.86
C ILE A 7 -5.03 -1.67 -6.87
N ILE A 8 -4.60 -1.23 -8.05
CA ILE A 8 -3.45 -0.33 -8.21
C ILE A 8 -3.97 1.11 -8.28
N THR A 9 -3.66 1.94 -7.27
CA THR A 9 -4.20 3.29 -7.12
C THR A 9 -3.34 4.32 -7.83
N ALA A 10 -3.72 4.75 -9.03
CA ALA A 10 -2.91 5.60 -9.91
C ALA A 10 -3.67 6.85 -10.38
N ARG A 11 -3.71 7.92 -9.58
CA ARG A 11 -4.32 9.20 -10.02
C ARG A 11 -3.46 9.94 -11.03
N GLY A 12 -4.11 10.74 -11.92
CA GLY A 12 -3.45 11.57 -12.93
C GLY A 12 -2.76 12.80 -12.36
N GLY A 13 -3.31 13.39 -11.29
CA GLY A 13 -2.91 14.70 -10.72
C GLY A 13 -1.63 14.70 -9.90
N SER A 14 -0.54 14.09 -10.38
CA SER A 14 0.75 14.10 -9.65
C SER A 14 1.46 15.45 -9.75
N LYS A 15 1.50 16.21 -8.63
CA LYS A 15 2.06 17.58 -8.58
C LYS A 15 3.60 17.62 -8.50
N ARG A 16 4.24 16.75 -7.68
CA ARG A 16 5.69 16.73 -7.47
C ARG A 16 6.47 16.17 -8.66
N ILE A 17 5.94 15.17 -9.31
CA ILE A 17 6.52 14.54 -10.49
C ILE A 17 5.40 14.40 -11.52
N PRO A 18 5.40 15.21 -12.61
CA PRO A 18 4.38 15.11 -13.64
C PRO A 18 4.31 13.69 -14.22
N LYS A 19 3.07 13.19 -14.38
CA LYS A 19 2.79 11.85 -14.92
C LYS A 19 3.54 10.72 -14.20
N LYS A 20 3.80 10.86 -12.88
CA LYS A 20 4.62 9.93 -12.10
C LYS A 20 4.31 8.46 -12.37
N ASN A 21 3.03 8.10 -12.40
CA ASN A 21 2.58 6.71 -12.47
C ASN A 21 2.85 6.02 -13.83
N ILE A 22 3.01 6.81 -14.90
CA ILE A 22 3.33 6.31 -16.25
C ILE A 22 4.70 6.78 -16.74
N LYS A 23 5.51 7.40 -15.86
CA LYS A 23 6.87 7.80 -16.21
C LYS A 23 7.71 6.54 -16.45
N GLU A 24 8.57 6.63 -17.46
CA GLU A 24 9.49 5.52 -17.79
C GLU A 24 10.47 5.26 -16.64
N PHE A 25 10.61 4.00 -16.30
CA PHE A 25 11.55 3.47 -15.35
C PHE A 25 12.11 2.16 -15.89
N CYS A 26 13.44 2.11 -16.16
CA CYS A 26 14.12 0.94 -16.72
C CYS A 26 13.40 0.31 -17.92
N GLY A 27 13.02 1.15 -18.92
CA GLY A 27 12.51 0.71 -20.22
C GLY A 27 11.00 0.47 -20.31
N LYS A 28 10.23 0.71 -19.22
CA LYS A 28 8.76 0.64 -19.25
C LYS A 28 8.12 1.61 -18.25
N PRO A 29 6.82 1.96 -18.40
CA PRO A 29 6.10 2.77 -17.43
C PRO A 29 6.18 2.16 -16.02
N ILE A 30 6.42 2.98 -14.97
CA ILE A 30 6.63 2.46 -13.63
C ILE A 30 5.44 1.66 -13.09
N ILE A 31 4.21 2.02 -13.46
CA ILE A 31 3.00 1.27 -13.08
C ILE A 31 3.00 -0.17 -13.61
N ALA A 32 3.70 -0.42 -14.73
CA ALA A 32 3.74 -1.74 -15.35
C ALA A 32 4.39 -2.80 -14.43
N TYR A 33 5.31 -2.38 -13.56
CA TYR A 33 5.93 -3.29 -12.57
C TYR A 33 4.89 -3.78 -11.56
N ALA A 34 4.07 -2.87 -11.03
CA ALA A 34 3.01 -3.23 -10.07
C ALA A 34 1.94 -4.12 -10.73
N ILE A 35 1.56 -3.84 -11.98
CA ILE A 35 0.60 -4.65 -12.73
C ILE A 35 1.16 -6.05 -12.95
N GLN A 36 2.38 -6.15 -13.49
CA GLN A 36 2.98 -7.43 -13.84
C GLN A 36 3.20 -8.32 -12.60
N VAL A 37 3.72 -7.78 -11.50
CA VAL A 37 3.91 -8.57 -10.28
C VAL A 37 2.60 -9.07 -9.70
N ALA A 38 1.52 -8.28 -9.77
CA ALA A 38 0.20 -8.70 -9.33
C ALA A 38 -0.35 -9.85 -10.21
N ILE A 39 -0.19 -9.76 -11.54
CA ILE A 39 -0.57 -10.84 -12.47
C ILE A 39 0.29 -12.09 -12.24
N GLU A 40 1.61 -11.96 -12.15
CA GLU A 40 2.56 -13.05 -11.92
C GLU A 40 2.35 -13.76 -10.57
N ALA A 41 1.84 -13.06 -9.57
CA ALA A 41 1.49 -13.67 -8.29
C ALA A 41 0.42 -14.75 -8.43
N ASN A 42 -0.49 -14.61 -9.40
CA ASN A 42 -1.55 -15.60 -9.71
C ASN A 42 -2.39 -16.00 -8.48
N ILE A 43 -2.70 -15.00 -7.65
CA ILE A 43 -3.50 -15.14 -6.41
C ILE A 43 -4.72 -14.22 -6.40
N PHE A 44 -4.82 -13.32 -7.38
CA PHE A 44 -5.91 -12.37 -7.50
C PHE A 44 -6.90 -12.82 -8.58
N ASP A 45 -8.20 -12.79 -8.27
CA ASP A 45 -9.27 -13.05 -9.24
C ASP A 45 -9.36 -11.94 -10.29
N GLU A 46 -8.92 -10.74 -9.93
CA GLU A 46 -8.83 -9.61 -10.84
C GLU A 46 -7.69 -8.68 -10.44
N VAL A 47 -6.98 -8.12 -11.43
CA VAL A 47 -5.97 -7.06 -11.26
C VAL A 47 -6.50 -5.83 -11.99
N MET A 48 -6.81 -4.76 -11.23
CA MET A 48 -7.37 -3.54 -11.79
C MET A 48 -6.55 -2.30 -11.42
N VAL A 49 -6.64 -1.27 -12.24
CA VAL A 49 -6.09 0.05 -11.95
C VAL A 49 -7.24 1.04 -11.72
N SER A 50 -7.26 1.65 -10.54
CA SER A 50 -8.16 2.75 -10.21
C SER A 50 -7.50 4.06 -10.59
N THR A 51 -8.04 4.77 -11.57
CA THR A 51 -7.52 6.04 -12.09
C THR A 51 -8.63 6.97 -12.56
N ASP A 52 -8.38 8.27 -12.51
CA ASP A 52 -9.19 9.35 -13.08
C ASP A 52 -8.68 9.79 -14.48
N SER A 53 -7.59 9.17 -14.98
CA SER A 53 -6.90 9.56 -16.21
C SER A 53 -7.06 8.50 -17.29
N GLU A 54 -7.62 8.88 -18.45
CA GLU A 54 -7.72 8.03 -19.64
C GLU A 54 -6.35 7.57 -20.15
N GLU A 55 -5.31 8.42 -20.01
CA GLU A 55 -3.95 8.08 -20.41
C GLU A 55 -3.39 6.93 -19.56
N ILE A 56 -3.58 7.02 -18.23
CA ILE A 56 -3.16 5.95 -17.32
C ILE A 56 -4.00 4.68 -17.56
N ALA A 57 -5.31 4.82 -17.79
CA ALA A 57 -6.19 3.70 -18.07
C ALA A 57 -5.76 2.95 -19.34
N LYS A 58 -5.35 3.67 -20.39
CA LYS A 58 -4.83 3.07 -21.62
C LYS A 58 -3.56 2.26 -21.34
N VAL A 59 -2.57 2.87 -20.68
CA VAL A 59 -1.33 2.19 -20.32
C VAL A 59 -1.61 0.95 -19.44
N ALA A 60 -2.49 1.07 -18.45
CA ALA A 60 -2.84 -0.05 -17.57
C ALA A 60 -3.39 -1.26 -18.37
N LYS A 61 -4.28 -1.01 -19.31
CA LYS A 61 -4.85 -2.05 -20.19
C LYS A 61 -3.80 -2.70 -21.10
N GLU A 62 -2.85 -1.93 -21.63
CA GLU A 62 -1.73 -2.43 -22.44
C GLU A 62 -0.87 -3.43 -21.66
N PHE A 63 -0.73 -3.26 -20.33
CA PHE A 63 0.00 -4.17 -19.45
C PHE A 63 -0.86 -5.26 -18.79
N GLY A 64 -2.14 -5.39 -19.16
CA GLY A 64 -3.00 -6.51 -18.78
C GLY A 64 -3.89 -6.26 -17.55
N ALA A 65 -3.90 -5.05 -16.98
CA ALA A 65 -4.84 -4.71 -15.92
C ALA A 65 -6.20 -4.31 -16.48
N SER A 66 -7.26 -4.57 -15.71
CA SER A 66 -8.60 -4.07 -16.03
C SER A 66 -8.78 -2.62 -15.55
N VAL A 67 -9.58 -1.85 -16.27
CA VAL A 67 -10.07 -0.52 -15.87
C VAL A 67 -11.54 -0.47 -16.29
N PRO A 68 -12.45 -1.06 -15.49
CA PRO A 68 -13.87 -1.15 -15.87
C PRO A 68 -14.59 0.18 -15.72
N PHE A 69 -14.09 1.08 -14.91
CA PHE A 69 -14.62 2.42 -14.65
C PHE A 69 -13.51 3.40 -14.28
N LEU A 70 -13.75 4.68 -14.45
CA LEU A 70 -12.86 5.73 -13.97
C LEU A 70 -13.21 6.09 -12.53
N ARG A 71 -12.19 6.49 -11.77
CA ARG A 71 -12.31 6.99 -10.41
C ARG A 71 -13.08 8.32 -10.40
N SER A 72 -13.93 8.52 -9.40
CA SER A 72 -14.68 9.76 -9.23
C SER A 72 -13.74 10.96 -8.95
N ALA A 73 -14.20 12.15 -9.32
CA ALA A 73 -13.49 13.39 -9.01
C ALA A 73 -13.31 13.58 -7.50
N LYS A 74 -14.29 13.15 -6.69
CA LYS A 74 -14.25 13.21 -5.22
C LYS A 74 -13.05 12.46 -4.66
N ASN A 75 -12.75 11.27 -5.20
CA ASN A 75 -11.67 10.41 -4.70
C ASN A 75 -10.36 10.57 -5.50
N SER A 76 -10.24 11.63 -6.32
CA SER A 76 -9.05 11.92 -7.13
C SER A 76 -8.31 13.17 -6.68
N ASP A 77 -8.78 13.87 -5.65
CA ASP A 77 -8.15 15.06 -5.08
C ASP A 77 -6.95 14.70 -4.17
N ASP A 78 -6.37 15.72 -3.52
CA ASP A 78 -5.22 15.57 -2.62
C ASP A 78 -5.61 15.07 -1.21
N TYR A 79 -6.90 15.06 -0.88
CA TYR A 79 -7.42 14.74 0.45
C TYR A 79 -8.01 13.33 0.52
N ALA A 80 -8.36 12.75 -0.63
CA ALA A 80 -8.87 11.39 -0.70
C ALA A 80 -7.84 10.39 -0.14
N THR A 81 -8.27 9.59 0.83
CA THR A 81 -7.44 8.55 1.42
C THR A 81 -7.39 7.32 0.50
N THR A 82 -6.45 6.44 0.76
CA THR A 82 -6.38 5.14 0.07
C THR A 82 -7.65 4.33 0.31
N GLU A 83 -8.16 4.36 1.53
CA GLU A 83 -9.35 3.65 1.95
C GLU A 83 -10.61 4.16 1.24
N ASP A 84 -10.74 5.48 1.05
CA ASP A 84 -11.85 6.08 0.27
C ASP A 84 -11.88 5.53 -1.16
N VAL A 85 -10.69 5.43 -1.78
CA VAL A 85 -10.55 4.89 -3.14
C VAL A 85 -10.92 3.40 -3.18
N ILE A 86 -10.46 2.61 -2.21
CA ILE A 86 -10.76 1.18 -2.13
C ILE A 86 -12.26 0.96 -1.94
N MET A 87 -12.89 1.70 -1.02
CA MET A 87 -14.32 1.59 -0.75
C MET A 87 -15.16 1.97 -1.98
N GLU A 88 -14.76 3.00 -2.72
CA GLU A 88 -15.40 3.35 -4.00
C GLU A 88 -15.32 2.19 -4.99
N VAL A 89 -14.12 1.64 -5.20
CA VAL A 89 -13.91 0.53 -6.14
C VAL A 89 -14.72 -0.70 -5.75
N VAL A 90 -14.70 -1.09 -4.47
CA VAL A 90 -15.45 -2.25 -3.98
C VAL A 90 -16.97 -2.06 -4.19
N ASN A 91 -17.49 -0.86 -3.91
CA ASN A 91 -18.90 -0.55 -4.14
C ASN A 91 -19.27 -0.63 -5.63
N GLN A 92 -18.45 -0.07 -6.52
CA GLN A 92 -18.69 -0.14 -7.97
C GLN A 92 -18.66 -1.59 -8.49
N TYR A 93 -17.75 -2.43 -7.97
CA TYR A 93 -17.76 -3.85 -8.32
C TYR A 93 -19.00 -4.58 -7.80
N LYS A 94 -19.47 -4.25 -6.61
CA LYS A 94 -20.71 -4.79 -6.05
C LYS A 94 -21.93 -4.43 -6.91
N GLU A 95 -22.00 -3.21 -7.44
CA GLU A 95 -23.01 -2.80 -8.41
C GLU A 95 -22.94 -3.61 -9.71
N LEU A 96 -21.75 -4.07 -10.10
CA LEU A 96 -21.53 -4.98 -11.24
C LEU A 96 -21.77 -6.47 -10.90
N GLY A 97 -22.26 -6.79 -9.69
CA GLY A 97 -22.50 -8.15 -9.23
C GLY A 97 -21.26 -8.94 -8.88
N LYS A 98 -20.12 -8.27 -8.64
CA LYS A 98 -18.85 -8.89 -8.21
C LYS A 98 -18.55 -8.52 -6.77
N GLU A 99 -18.26 -9.51 -5.95
CA GLU A 99 -17.88 -9.32 -4.55
C GLU A 99 -16.52 -9.95 -4.27
N TYR A 100 -15.71 -9.27 -3.45
CA TYR A 100 -14.40 -9.70 -3.01
C TYR A 100 -14.32 -9.67 -1.49
N ALA A 101 -13.72 -10.68 -0.90
CA ALA A 101 -13.50 -10.74 0.55
C ALA A 101 -12.27 -9.93 0.96
N TYR A 102 -11.27 -9.90 0.09
CA TYR A 102 -10.02 -9.18 0.34
C TYR A 102 -9.64 -8.26 -0.82
N VAL A 103 -9.01 -7.15 -0.48
CA VAL A 103 -8.45 -6.18 -1.42
C VAL A 103 -6.97 -6.01 -1.14
N CYS A 104 -6.13 -6.28 -2.14
CA CYS A 104 -4.73 -5.88 -2.12
C CYS A 104 -4.59 -4.51 -2.81
N CYS A 105 -4.44 -3.44 -2.04
CA CYS A 105 -4.09 -2.13 -2.57
C CYS A 105 -2.60 -2.08 -2.86
N LEU A 106 -2.21 -1.95 -4.12
CA LEU A 106 -0.83 -1.84 -4.57
C LEU A 106 -0.52 -0.41 -5.00
N TYR A 107 0.60 0.15 -4.53
CA TYR A 107 1.00 1.46 -5.03
C TYR A 107 1.67 1.33 -6.41
N PRO A 108 1.37 2.26 -7.35
CA PRO A 108 1.82 2.16 -8.74
C PRO A 108 3.32 2.38 -8.92
N THR A 109 4.01 2.89 -7.90
CA THR A 109 5.43 3.25 -7.94
C THR A 109 6.30 2.35 -7.06
N THR A 110 6.04 1.05 -7.08
CA THR A 110 6.69 0.04 -6.24
C THR A 110 7.35 -1.05 -7.10
N PRO A 111 8.41 -0.72 -7.86
CA PRO A 111 8.99 -1.63 -8.85
C PRO A 111 9.76 -2.82 -8.23
N PHE A 112 9.97 -2.83 -6.92
CA PHE A 112 10.77 -3.86 -6.24
C PHE A 112 9.94 -4.90 -5.46
N ILE A 113 8.61 -4.81 -5.51
CA ILE A 113 7.74 -5.83 -4.92
C ILE A 113 7.90 -7.14 -5.73
N THR A 114 7.90 -8.26 -5.03
CA THR A 114 7.95 -9.59 -5.63
C THR A 114 6.61 -10.33 -5.46
N SER A 115 6.32 -11.25 -6.37
CA SER A 115 5.13 -12.10 -6.27
C SER A 115 5.16 -12.97 -5.00
N ALA A 116 6.33 -13.34 -4.51
CA ALA A 116 6.48 -14.12 -3.27
C ALA A 116 5.96 -13.35 -2.04
N ILE A 117 6.31 -12.06 -1.90
CA ILE A 117 5.85 -11.22 -0.80
C ILE A 117 4.32 -11.06 -0.84
N LEU A 118 3.73 -10.88 -2.02
CA LEU A 118 2.27 -10.77 -2.17
C LEU A 118 1.57 -12.08 -1.77
N LYS A 119 2.12 -13.24 -2.16
CA LYS A 119 1.59 -14.56 -1.76
C LYS A 119 1.62 -14.73 -0.25
N GLU A 120 2.76 -14.48 0.37
CA GLU A 120 2.93 -14.62 1.81
C GLU A 120 1.96 -13.72 2.59
N ALA A 121 1.83 -12.46 2.20
CA ALA A 121 0.90 -11.53 2.83
C ALA A 121 -0.57 -11.97 2.65
N THR A 122 -0.94 -12.53 1.49
CA THR A 122 -2.28 -13.04 1.24
C THR A 122 -2.56 -14.31 2.04
N GLU A 123 -1.57 -15.19 2.21
CA GLU A 123 -1.70 -16.37 3.07
C GLU A 123 -1.93 -16.00 4.54
N ILE A 124 -1.27 -14.96 5.04
CA ILE A 124 -1.51 -14.41 6.39
C ILE A 124 -2.95 -13.90 6.50
N MET A 125 -3.41 -13.13 5.50
CA MET A 125 -4.77 -12.62 5.47
C MET A 125 -5.80 -13.74 5.49
N ASP A 126 -5.61 -14.79 4.68
CA ASP A 126 -6.55 -15.92 4.57
C ASP A 126 -6.59 -16.76 5.86
N LYS A 127 -5.42 -16.96 6.49
CA LYS A 127 -5.27 -17.77 7.68
C LYS A 127 -5.74 -17.07 8.96
N GLU A 128 -5.28 -15.83 9.16
CA GLU A 128 -5.46 -15.11 10.43
C GLU A 128 -6.63 -14.12 10.38
N LYS A 129 -7.11 -13.81 9.18
CA LYS A 129 -8.23 -12.89 8.92
C LYS A 129 -8.13 -11.56 9.70
N PRO A 130 -6.95 -10.91 9.73
CA PRO A 130 -6.82 -9.61 10.37
C PRO A 130 -7.66 -8.55 9.65
N ALA A 131 -7.72 -7.33 10.18
CA ALA A 131 -8.36 -6.22 9.48
C ALA A 131 -7.52 -5.76 8.28
N VAL A 132 -6.19 -5.72 8.46
CA VAL A 132 -5.23 -5.33 7.43
C VAL A 132 -3.91 -6.08 7.62
N VAL A 133 -3.22 -6.38 6.51
CA VAL A 133 -1.83 -6.84 6.48
C VAL A 133 -1.01 -5.77 5.78
N ILE A 134 0.06 -5.31 6.41
CA ILE A 134 0.95 -4.27 5.87
C ILE A 134 2.41 -4.74 5.88
N PRO A 135 3.22 -4.41 4.88
CA PRO A 135 4.65 -4.61 4.93
C PRO A 135 5.31 -3.52 5.78
N VAL A 136 6.19 -3.92 6.68
CA VAL A 136 6.95 -3.00 7.52
C VAL A 136 8.44 -3.22 7.37
N VAL A 137 9.23 -2.17 7.58
CA VAL A 137 10.70 -2.18 7.55
C VAL A 137 11.22 -1.72 8.88
N GLN A 138 12.19 -2.44 9.44
CA GLN A 138 12.87 -2.02 10.66
C GLN A 138 13.69 -0.76 10.40
N PHE A 139 13.63 0.19 11.32
CA PHE A 139 14.54 1.33 11.26
C PHE A 139 15.99 0.88 11.31
N SER A 140 16.81 1.35 10.39
CA SER A 140 18.24 1.06 10.35
C SER A 140 19.01 1.65 11.53
N TYR A 141 18.47 2.70 12.14
CA TYR A 141 19.00 3.34 13.34
C TYR A 141 17.85 3.53 14.35
N PRO A 142 18.05 3.18 15.65
CA PRO A 142 16.99 3.25 16.64
C PRO A 142 16.39 4.66 16.78
N PRO A 143 15.10 4.88 16.49
CA PRO A 143 14.45 6.19 16.65
C PRO A 143 14.51 6.74 18.07
N GLN A 144 14.63 5.87 19.07
CA GLN A 144 14.81 6.26 20.46
C GLN A 144 16.07 7.11 20.71
N ARG A 145 17.05 7.06 19.79
CA ARG A 145 18.30 7.85 19.87
C ARG A 145 18.31 9.03 18.90
N CYS A 146 17.15 9.47 18.42
CA CYS A 146 17.09 10.63 17.54
C CYS A 146 17.31 11.95 18.30
N PHE A 147 17.71 12.97 17.51
CA PHE A 147 17.92 14.32 17.99
C PHE A 147 16.79 15.23 17.47
N ILE A 148 16.55 16.29 18.22
CA ILE A 148 15.84 17.48 17.75
C ILE A 148 16.82 18.65 17.72
N ILE A 149 16.62 19.57 16.77
CA ILE A 149 17.40 20.82 16.70
C ILE A 149 16.54 21.91 17.31
N ASP A 150 17.06 22.62 18.30
CA ASP A 150 16.35 23.74 18.92
C ASP A 150 16.46 25.02 18.08
N GLU A 151 15.74 26.06 18.50
CA GLU A 151 15.70 27.35 17.80
C GLU A 151 17.08 28.03 17.71
N ALA A 152 18.01 27.72 18.60
CA ALA A 152 19.38 28.21 18.60
C ALA A 152 20.33 27.36 17.75
N GLY A 153 19.82 26.26 17.13
CA GLY A 153 20.60 25.38 16.27
C GLY A 153 21.35 24.26 17.00
N TYR A 154 21.10 24.05 18.31
CA TYR A 154 21.76 22.99 19.07
C TYR A 154 20.98 21.70 19.01
N ALA A 155 21.72 20.58 18.86
CA ALA A 155 21.16 19.23 18.90
C ALA A 155 20.91 18.77 20.34
N LYS A 156 19.70 18.26 20.60
CA LYS A 156 19.31 17.65 21.88
C LYS A 156 18.72 16.28 21.63
N PHE A 157 18.99 15.32 22.50
CA PHE A 157 18.29 14.03 22.46
C PHE A 157 16.78 14.26 22.63
N LYS A 158 15.97 13.69 21.74
CA LYS A 158 14.52 13.71 21.89
C LYS A 158 14.07 12.86 23.08
N TYR A 159 14.79 11.77 23.34
CA TYR A 159 14.52 10.79 24.39
C TYR A 159 15.76 10.63 25.29
N PRO A 160 15.97 11.53 26.28
CA PRO A 160 17.16 11.53 27.13
C PRO A 160 17.34 10.24 27.93
N GLU A 161 16.24 9.53 28.24
CA GLU A 161 16.23 8.28 28.99
C GLU A 161 17.01 7.14 28.30
N TYR A 162 17.19 7.21 26.97
CA TYR A 162 17.91 6.18 26.22
C TYR A 162 19.37 6.51 25.91
N VAL A 163 19.89 7.65 26.39
CA VAL A 163 21.27 8.09 26.08
C VAL A 163 22.32 7.06 26.47
N GLN A 164 22.11 6.39 27.60
CA GLN A 164 23.05 5.39 28.14
C GLN A 164 22.74 3.95 27.70
N THR A 165 21.61 3.73 27.00
CA THR A 165 21.22 2.39 26.55
C THR A 165 21.97 2.04 25.27
N ARG A 166 22.56 0.84 25.21
CA ARG A 166 23.22 0.36 23.98
C ARG A 166 22.19 0.12 22.88
N SER A 167 22.54 0.40 21.62
CA SER A 167 21.61 0.30 20.49
C SER A 167 20.98 -1.09 20.32
N GLN A 168 21.74 -2.15 20.61
CA GLN A 168 21.28 -3.55 20.56
C GLN A 168 20.30 -3.94 21.66
N ASP A 169 20.24 -3.16 22.76
CA ASP A 169 19.36 -3.41 23.89
C ASP A 169 18.05 -2.60 23.81
N LEU A 170 17.93 -1.74 22.77
CA LEU A 170 16.71 -0.99 22.50
C LEU A 170 15.69 -1.85 21.78
N GLU A 171 14.41 -1.62 22.08
CA GLU A 171 13.30 -2.23 21.37
C GLU A 171 13.37 -1.88 19.88
N LYS A 172 13.26 -2.91 19.03
CA LYS A 172 13.21 -2.74 17.59
C LYS A 172 11.95 -2.00 17.20
N GLN A 173 12.08 -0.96 16.39
CA GLN A 173 10.95 -0.19 15.84
C GLN A 173 10.92 -0.32 14.33
N TYR A 174 9.70 -0.23 13.78
CA TYR A 174 9.42 -0.44 12.37
C TYR A 174 8.64 0.76 11.83
N HIS A 175 8.72 0.95 10.52
CA HIS A 175 7.88 1.89 9.80
C HIS A 175 7.20 1.19 8.63
N ASP A 176 6.11 1.78 8.15
CA ASP A 176 5.43 1.35 6.94
C ASP A 176 6.38 1.38 5.74
N ALA A 177 6.44 0.29 4.98
CA ALA A 177 7.20 0.22 3.75
C ALA A 177 6.57 1.03 2.60
N GLY A 178 5.30 1.39 2.70
CA GLY A 178 4.57 2.18 1.71
C GLY A 178 4.45 1.51 0.35
N GLN A 179 4.27 0.20 0.33
CA GLN A 179 4.27 -0.59 -0.90
C GLN A 179 2.89 -1.13 -1.27
N PHE A 180 2.26 -1.86 -0.35
CA PHE A 180 0.93 -2.43 -0.52
C PHE A 180 0.25 -2.63 0.83
N TYR A 181 -1.08 -2.84 0.79
CA TYR A 181 -1.89 -3.14 1.97
C TYR A 181 -2.95 -4.15 1.57
N ILE A 182 -3.12 -5.23 2.34
CA ILE A 182 -4.21 -6.19 2.11
C ILE A 182 -5.28 -5.97 3.17
N TYR A 183 -6.48 -5.61 2.73
CA TYR A 183 -7.62 -5.31 3.60
C TYR A 183 -8.63 -6.45 3.58
N ASN A 184 -9.17 -6.77 4.74
CA ASN A 184 -10.42 -7.51 4.87
C ASN A 184 -11.57 -6.54 4.60
N VAL A 185 -12.35 -6.79 3.55
CA VAL A 185 -13.39 -5.88 3.08
C VAL A 185 -14.48 -5.68 4.12
N GLU A 186 -14.96 -6.75 4.77
CA GLU A 186 -15.98 -6.66 5.81
C GLU A 186 -15.54 -5.73 6.94
N LYS A 187 -14.32 -5.95 7.44
CA LYS A 187 -13.75 -5.14 8.53
C LYS A 187 -13.48 -3.70 8.12
N LEU A 188 -13.02 -3.48 6.88
CA LEU A 188 -12.81 -2.13 6.34
C LEU A 188 -14.12 -1.32 6.35
N PHE A 189 -15.21 -1.90 5.87
CA PHE A 189 -16.52 -1.23 5.85
C PHE A 189 -17.11 -1.09 7.24
N ALA A 190 -16.98 -2.07 8.14
CA ALA A 190 -17.44 -1.98 9.52
C ALA A 190 -16.84 -0.81 10.30
N HIS A 191 -15.63 -0.38 9.91
CA HIS A 191 -14.91 0.73 10.54
C HIS A 191 -14.85 2.01 9.68
N ASN A 192 -15.71 2.12 8.64
CA ASN A 192 -15.79 3.29 7.75
C ASN A 192 -14.44 3.73 7.14
N GLY A 193 -13.60 2.76 6.79
CA GLY A 193 -12.29 3.06 6.19
C GLY A 193 -11.21 3.55 7.17
N ILE A 194 -11.49 3.58 8.47
CA ILE A 194 -10.45 3.96 9.45
C ILE A 194 -9.39 2.87 9.48
N CYS A 195 -8.12 3.29 9.29
CA CYS A 195 -6.98 2.38 9.33
C CYS A 195 -6.91 1.63 10.67
N LEU A 196 -7.06 0.28 10.60
CA LEU A 196 -7.18 -0.59 11.76
C LEU A 196 -5.82 -1.15 12.23
N LEU A 197 -4.74 -0.43 12.05
CA LEU A 197 -3.39 -0.84 12.49
C LEU A 197 -3.31 -1.23 13.98
N TYR A 198 -4.26 -0.76 14.78
CA TYR A 198 -4.33 -1.06 16.21
C TYR A 198 -5.00 -2.39 16.57
N THR A 199 -5.49 -3.17 15.59
CA THR A 199 -6.28 -4.39 15.83
C THR A 199 -5.59 -5.68 15.42
N SER A 200 -4.35 -5.63 14.87
CA SER A 200 -3.60 -6.81 14.49
C SER A 200 -2.70 -7.28 15.64
N PRO A 201 -2.74 -8.56 16.05
CA PRO A 201 -1.76 -9.12 16.95
C PRO A 201 -0.45 -9.34 16.18
N SER A 202 0.60 -8.63 16.58
CA SER A 202 2.00 -8.82 16.21
C SER A 202 2.43 -8.51 14.77
N PRO A 203 3.32 -7.53 14.57
CA PRO A 203 4.08 -7.40 13.33
C PRO A 203 5.07 -8.57 13.24
N ARG A 204 4.99 -9.38 12.19
CA ARG A 204 6.08 -10.27 11.79
C ARG A 204 7.09 -9.48 11.00
N ASP A 205 8.37 -9.66 11.32
CA ASP A 205 9.49 -9.06 10.61
C ASP A 205 9.54 -9.56 9.16
N TYR A 206 9.08 -8.76 8.23
CA TYR A 206 9.41 -8.92 6.82
C TYR A 206 10.62 -8.05 6.53
N ALA A 207 11.80 -8.58 6.86
CA ALA A 207 13.04 -7.99 6.40
C ALA A 207 13.12 -8.21 4.89
N ALA A 208 12.93 -7.15 4.12
CA ALA A 208 13.41 -7.11 2.75
C ALA A 208 14.94 -7.11 2.80
N SER A 209 15.55 -8.25 2.54
CA SER A 209 16.98 -8.40 2.28
C SER A 209 17.33 -7.86 0.91
#